data_e8e79df4c028bca42455d16bfc5fa7d1
#
_entry.id   e8e79df4c028bca42455d16bfc5fa7d1
#
_cell.length_a   1.000
_cell.length_b   1.000
_cell.length_c   1.000
_cell.angle_alpha   90.00
_cell.angle_beta   90.00
_cell.angle_gamma   90.00
#
_symmetry.space_group_name_H-M   'P 1'
#
loop_
_entity.id
_entity.type
_entity.pdbx_description
1 polymer ?
#
loop_
_entity_poly.entity_id
_entity_poly.type
_entity_poly.pdbx_seq_one_letter_code
_entity_poly.pdbx_strand_id
1 'polypeptide(L)'
;MRAFLPLVQLILVTVIVIWNIVLTGRIAQVRTLPRPFVTITALAGFLLLPALAIHLATTSSITGRAVTSVDWLWPLCCVLFALQALYAAVRRLVNPFLGFFIASYDVLIALDAVLRFIASRGTPLPGVALLFLVAMSGSFAWVTQSASVISSPYFMFVPMTAPAFPALRPWARTFRLVLASVAFGWIVVFMMQIIPADTAINSYGIHDSRAEKLQERPEGDFDIGLKIFPHLDGAPPPIAIAHDLALVDSLQVSVVNVVIVPEQMDRAALDSLARTLDELRRDSTQVIITLGYPDKLLPVPGRTFSEPARLRTIPQVVRRLRPDILLPAEDPYDSGSRAAGQRPPQFWQDYLTKASAEAKRVNRNVRIGVSASSYDRRDSTLYAWAAAPGSPVDVVGFSLYPSTTGARTLDAEKGAADRWMRESRSTKEHWVFGTGGFPEAHGEVSQERALWAALAWATSRPIIKGLIVAEAGDYGSIRGLRAPDGHLRRAYFAVLRAMKGLRETAAPDSTPGALKVQQRVGG
;
A
#
# COMPACT_ATOMS: atom_id res chain seq x y z
N MET A 1 -7.89 9.58 -22.96
CA MET A 1 -8.38 10.44 -21.87
C MET A 1 -7.74 10.11 -20.51
N ARG A 2 -7.74 8.83 -20.08
CA ARG A 2 -7.17 8.40 -18.77
C ARG A 2 -5.67 8.70 -18.57
N ALA A 3 -4.85 8.75 -19.63
CA ALA A 3 -3.42 9.04 -19.54
C ALA A 3 -3.08 10.50 -19.16
N PHE A 4 -4.04 11.42 -19.30
CA PHE A 4 -3.85 12.85 -18.99
C PHE A 4 -4.27 13.24 -17.58
N LEU A 5 -5.00 12.38 -16.86
CA LEU A 5 -5.49 12.69 -15.53
C LEU A 5 -4.37 13.07 -14.53
N PRO A 6 -3.25 12.35 -14.46
CA PRO A 6 -2.14 12.71 -13.55
C PRO A 6 -1.51 14.06 -13.88
N LEU A 7 -1.44 14.42 -15.15
CA LEU A 7 -0.93 15.73 -15.56
C LEU A 7 -1.87 16.86 -15.16
N VAL A 8 -3.18 16.68 -15.39
CA VAL A 8 -4.21 17.64 -14.97
C VAL A 8 -4.17 17.84 -13.46
N GLN A 9 -3.98 16.77 -12.70
CA GLN A 9 -3.84 16.79 -11.25
C GLN A 9 -2.61 17.61 -10.83
N LEU A 10 -1.45 17.35 -11.41
CA LEU A 10 -0.23 18.11 -11.13
C LEU A 10 -0.40 19.60 -11.44
N ILE A 11 -1.02 19.93 -12.57
CA ILE A 11 -1.32 21.31 -12.94
C ILE A 11 -2.25 21.95 -11.90
N LEU A 12 -3.33 21.27 -11.51
CA LEU A 12 -4.29 21.76 -10.53
C LEU A 12 -3.61 22.07 -9.20
N VAL A 13 -2.79 21.15 -8.69
CA VAL A 13 -2.05 21.32 -7.44
C VAL A 13 -1.10 22.49 -7.53
N THR A 14 -0.32 22.58 -8.61
CA THR A 14 0.62 23.68 -8.82
C THR A 14 -0.11 25.02 -8.85
N VAL A 15 -1.24 25.09 -9.55
CA VAL A 15 -2.08 26.28 -9.62
C VAL A 15 -2.63 26.65 -8.23
N ILE A 16 -3.08 25.68 -7.43
CA ILE A 16 -3.58 25.94 -6.07
C ILE A 16 -2.46 26.43 -5.15
N VAL A 17 -1.27 25.86 -5.22
CA VAL A 17 -0.11 26.33 -4.43
C VAL A 17 0.24 27.77 -4.78
N ILE A 18 0.38 28.08 -6.07
CA ILE A 18 0.67 29.45 -6.54
C ILE A 18 -0.44 30.40 -6.10
N TRP A 19 -1.71 29.98 -6.24
CA TRP A 19 -2.86 30.73 -5.78
C TRP A 19 -2.75 31.07 -4.29
N ASN A 20 -2.49 30.08 -3.44
CA ASN A 20 -2.39 30.27 -2.00
C ASN A 20 -1.28 31.24 -1.62
N ILE A 21 -0.10 31.13 -2.24
CA ILE A 21 1.04 32.04 -1.99
C ILE A 21 0.70 33.46 -2.43
N VAL A 22 0.18 33.64 -3.65
CA VAL A 22 -0.19 34.95 -4.18
C VAL A 22 -1.30 35.58 -3.36
N LEU A 23 -2.29 34.80 -2.94
CA LEU A 23 -3.41 35.29 -2.15
C LEU A 23 -2.96 35.72 -0.76
N THR A 24 -2.09 34.95 -0.09
CA THR A 24 -1.51 35.30 1.21
C THR A 24 -0.85 36.68 1.14
N GLY A 25 0.03 36.91 0.15
CA GLY A 25 0.70 38.19 -0.03
C GLY A 25 -0.27 39.35 -0.29
N ARG A 26 -1.33 39.12 -1.05
CA ARG A 26 -2.33 40.16 -1.35
C ARG A 26 -3.25 40.46 -0.18
N ILE A 27 -3.70 39.44 0.57
CA ILE A 27 -4.55 39.64 1.75
C ILE A 27 -3.79 40.45 2.82
N ALA A 28 -2.50 40.21 3.00
CA ALA A 28 -1.68 40.96 3.95
C ALA A 28 -1.61 42.48 3.65
N GLN A 29 -1.81 42.88 2.39
CA GLN A 29 -1.77 44.29 1.97
C GLN A 29 -3.12 45.03 2.11
N VAL A 30 -4.22 44.29 2.36
CA VAL A 30 -5.57 44.87 2.41
C VAL A 30 -5.94 45.24 3.85
N ARG A 31 -5.81 46.54 4.20
CA ARG A 31 -6.06 47.05 5.56
C ARG A 31 -7.53 46.97 6.03
N THR A 32 -8.48 46.80 5.12
CA THR A 32 -9.92 46.80 5.41
C THR A 32 -10.48 45.43 5.79
N LEU A 33 -9.67 44.37 5.70
CA LEU A 33 -10.08 43.01 6.09
C LEU A 33 -10.03 42.83 7.61
N PRO A 34 -10.92 41.98 8.16
CA PRO A 34 -10.89 41.63 9.58
C PRO A 34 -9.53 41.05 9.99
N ARG A 35 -8.94 41.58 11.05
CA ARG A 35 -7.64 41.09 11.56
C ARG A 35 -7.55 39.59 11.73
N PRO A 36 -8.56 38.89 12.33
CA PRO A 36 -8.50 37.43 12.48
C PRO A 36 -8.35 36.71 11.14
N PHE A 37 -9.07 37.15 10.10
CA PHE A 37 -8.98 36.58 8.77
C PHE A 37 -7.58 36.73 8.16
N VAL A 38 -7.00 37.91 8.29
CA VAL A 38 -5.63 38.19 7.82
C VAL A 38 -4.61 37.31 8.56
N THR A 39 -4.75 37.20 9.88
CA THR A 39 -3.84 36.38 10.71
C THR A 39 -3.93 34.89 10.35
N ILE A 40 -5.13 34.33 10.23
CA ILE A 40 -5.31 32.92 9.85
C ILE A 40 -4.73 32.67 8.45
N THR A 41 -5.00 33.57 7.50
CA THR A 41 -4.46 33.44 6.13
C THR A 41 -2.94 33.51 6.11
N ALA A 42 -2.33 34.42 6.88
CA ALA A 42 -0.88 34.57 6.97
C ALA A 42 -0.23 33.32 7.59
N LEU A 43 -0.80 32.78 8.68
CA LEU A 43 -0.31 31.56 9.31
C LEU A 43 -0.43 30.36 8.37
N ALA A 44 -1.58 30.17 7.73
CA ALA A 44 -1.80 29.08 6.78
C ALA A 44 -0.82 29.17 5.59
N GLY A 45 -0.63 30.35 5.04
CA GLY A 45 0.31 30.58 3.93
C GLY A 45 1.78 30.38 4.31
N PHE A 46 2.17 30.79 5.53
CA PHE A 46 3.52 30.56 6.04
C PHE A 46 3.81 29.08 6.26
N LEU A 47 2.84 28.33 6.79
CA LEU A 47 3.01 26.91 7.08
C LEU A 47 2.86 26.02 5.84
N LEU A 48 2.28 26.51 4.74
CA LEU A 48 1.96 25.72 3.56
C LEU A 48 3.16 24.94 3.02
N LEU A 49 4.26 25.62 2.70
CA LEU A 49 5.41 24.97 2.08
C LEU A 49 6.13 23.99 3.02
N PRO A 50 6.45 24.35 4.30
CA PRO A 50 7.05 23.40 5.21
C PRO A 50 6.12 22.21 5.52
N ALA A 51 4.82 22.43 5.72
CA ALA A 51 3.87 21.36 5.96
C ALA A 51 3.74 20.42 4.76
N LEU A 52 3.72 20.96 3.54
CA LEU A 52 3.72 20.19 2.32
C LEU A 52 5.00 19.35 2.16
N ALA A 53 6.16 19.97 2.37
CA ALA A 53 7.44 19.27 2.27
C ALA A 53 7.54 18.10 3.26
N ILE A 54 7.09 18.31 4.50
CA ILE A 54 7.02 17.25 5.52
C ILE A 54 6.01 16.18 5.12
N HIS A 55 4.82 16.55 4.66
CA HIS A 55 3.82 15.59 4.21
C HIS A 55 4.32 14.73 3.06
N LEU A 56 4.98 15.32 2.07
CA LEU A 56 5.61 14.57 0.97
C LEU A 56 6.73 13.65 1.47
N ALA A 57 7.53 14.11 2.43
CA ALA A 57 8.60 13.31 3.04
C ALA A 57 8.03 12.13 3.85
N THR A 58 6.97 12.34 4.64
CA THR A 58 6.34 11.28 5.46
C THR A 58 5.57 10.26 4.63
N THR A 59 5.08 10.65 3.45
CA THR A 59 4.46 9.72 2.50
C THR A 59 5.47 8.99 1.64
N SER A 60 6.75 9.40 1.64
CA SER A 60 7.83 8.70 0.97
C SER A 60 8.24 7.44 1.73
N SER A 61 8.39 6.34 1.01
CA SER A 61 8.80 5.04 1.56
C SER A 61 10.17 5.05 2.25
N ILE A 62 11.06 5.97 1.85
CA ILE A 62 12.45 6.02 2.31
C ILE A 62 12.64 7.01 3.47
N THR A 63 11.97 8.16 3.42
CA THR A 63 12.20 9.27 4.35
C THR A 63 11.16 9.39 5.46
N GLY A 64 10.04 8.70 5.37
CA GLY A 64 8.90 8.82 6.28
C GLY A 64 9.23 8.64 7.76
N ARG A 65 10.26 7.85 8.07
CA ARG A 65 10.70 7.58 9.46
C ARG A 65 11.45 8.75 10.11
N ALA A 66 12.13 9.58 9.32
CA ALA A 66 12.94 10.67 9.86
C ALA A 66 12.13 11.89 10.31
N VAL A 67 10.84 11.97 9.93
CA VAL A 67 10.03 13.20 10.03
C VAL A 67 8.79 13.03 10.94
N THR A 68 8.63 11.90 11.59
CA THR A 68 7.45 11.59 12.43
C THR A 68 7.20 12.54 13.60
N SER A 69 8.24 13.25 14.08
CA SER A 69 8.10 14.23 15.17
C SER A 69 7.41 15.53 14.74
N VAL A 70 7.35 15.81 13.45
CA VAL A 70 6.81 17.07 12.88
C VAL A 70 5.68 16.85 11.87
N ASP A 71 5.21 15.62 11.72
CA ASP A 71 4.11 15.22 10.83
C ASP A 71 2.76 15.87 11.18
N TRP A 72 2.59 16.36 12.42
CA TRP A 72 1.43 17.16 12.86
C TRP A 72 1.27 18.49 12.12
N LEU A 73 2.33 18.98 11.43
CA LEU A 73 2.27 20.23 10.70
C LEU A 73 1.29 20.19 9.53
N TRP A 74 1.16 19.05 8.84
CA TRP A 74 0.20 18.91 7.74
C TRP A 74 -1.26 19.01 8.20
N PRO A 75 -1.75 18.23 9.17
CA PRO A 75 -3.11 18.41 9.69
C PRO A 75 -3.35 19.80 10.26
N LEU A 76 -2.38 20.41 10.95
CA LEU A 76 -2.50 21.80 11.40
C LEU A 76 -2.70 22.78 10.24
N CYS A 77 -1.92 22.63 9.18
CA CYS A 77 -2.05 23.46 7.98
C CYS A 77 -3.45 23.31 7.36
N CYS A 78 -3.96 22.09 7.20
CA CYS A 78 -5.30 21.83 6.70
C CYS A 78 -6.39 22.47 7.57
N VAL A 79 -6.27 22.37 8.89
CA VAL A 79 -7.20 23.02 9.83
C VAL A 79 -7.19 24.54 9.68
N LEU A 80 -6.02 25.17 9.51
CA LEU A 80 -5.94 26.62 9.30
C LEU A 80 -6.63 27.04 7.99
N PHE A 81 -6.52 26.27 6.92
CA PHE A 81 -7.24 26.53 5.68
C PHE A 81 -8.76 26.39 5.87
N ALA A 82 -9.20 25.32 6.52
CA ALA A 82 -10.61 25.14 6.84
C ALA A 82 -11.18 26.30 7.69
N LEU A 83 -10.44 26.74 8.70
CA LEU A 83 -10.82 27.91 9.50
C LEU A 83 -10.88 29.19 8.68
N GLN A 84 -9.95 29.39 7.74
CA GLN A 84 -9.94 30.53 6.84
C GLN A 84 -11.19 30.55 5.94
N ALA A 85 -11.51 29.39 5.35
CA ALA A 85 -12.68 29.24 4.48
C ALA A 85 -14.00 29.41 5.27
N LEU A 86 -14.11 28.77 6.44
CA LEU A 86 -15.26 28.91 7.33
C LEU A 86 -15.47 30.37 7.78
N TYR A 87 -14.39 31.04 8.18
CA TYR A 87 -14.46 32.45 8.58
C TYR A 87 -14.96 33.31 7.42
N ALA A 88 -14.42 33.10 6.20
CA ALA A 88 -14.85 33.83 5.02
C ALA A 88 -16.33 33.58 4.69
N ALA A 89 -16.82 32.34 4.82
CA ALA A 89 -18.21 31.98 4.57
C ALA A 89 -19.15 32.59 5.62
N VAL A 90 -18.85 32.42 6.92
CA VAL A 90 -19.67 32.91 8.04
C VAL A 90 -19.74 34.44 8.05
N ARG A 91 -18.62 35.11 7.80
CA ARG A 91 -18.60 36.59 7.75
C ARG A 91 -19.05 37.16 6.41
N ARG A 92 -19.54 36.31 5.50
CA ARG A 92 -20.00 36.71 4.17
C ARG A 92 -18.97 37.51 3.37
N LEU A 93 -17.69 37.20 3.59
CA LEU A 93 -16.61 37.80 2.81
C LEU A 93 -16.56 37.24 1.38
N VAL A 94 -17.30 36.20 1.11
CA VAL A 94 -17.49 35.54 -0.18
C VAL A 94 -18.98 35.28 -0.39
N ASN A 95 -19.39 35.06 -1.64
CA ASN A 95 -20.77 34.63 -1.92
C ASN A 95 -21.11 33.38 -1.07
N PRO A 96 -22.20 33.36 -0.30
CA PRO A 96 -22.50 32.27 0.62
C PRO A 96 -22.54 30.87 -0.03
N PHE A 97 -23.08 30.80 -1.25
CA PHE A 97 -23.14 29.53 -1.99
C PHE A 97 -21.74 28.99 -2.36
N LEU A 98 -20.87 29.85 -2.90
CA LEU A 98 -19.50 29.47 -3.23
C LEU A 98 -18.69 29.16 -1.97
N GLY A 99 -18.85 30.00 -0.94
CA GLY A 99 -18.19 29.81 0.35
C GLY A 99 -18.56 28.50 1.04
N PHE A 100 -19.83 28.09 0.92
CA PHE A 100 -20.30 26.82 1.47
C PHE A 100 -19.55 25.62 0.87
N PHE A 101 -19.45 25.51 -0.45
CA PHE A 101 -18.77 24.36 -1.08
C PHE A 101 -17.27 24.34 -0.79
N ILE A 102 -16.60 25.49 -0.86
CA ILE A 102 -15.17 25.57 -0.55
C ILE A 102 -14.92 25.23 0.92
N ALA A 103 -15.68 25.81 1.84
CA ALA A 103 -15.52 25.53 3.27
C ALA A 103 -15.84 24.07 3.62
N SER A 104 -16.88 23.48 3.02
CA SER A 104 -17.20 22.06 3.22
C SER A 104 -16.08 21.15 2.71
N TYR A 105 -15.52 21.44 1.54
CA TYR A 105 -14.38 20.71 1.02
C TYR A 105 -13.16 20.81 1.96
N ASP A 106 -12.81 22.02 2.38
CA ASP A 106 -11.67 22.26 3.25
C ASP A 106 -11.82 21.59 4.62
N VAL A 107 -13.04 21.60 5.18
CA VAL A 107 -13.37 20.88 6.43
C VAL A 107 -13.21 19.37 6.27
N LEU A 108 -13.71 18.79 5.16
CA LEU A 108 -13.58 17.36 4.92
C LEU A 108 -12.11 16.95 4.79
N ILE A 109 -11.28 17.74 4.09
CA ILE A 109 -9.84 17.48 3.97
C ILE A 109 -9.14 17.64 5.32
N ALA A 110 -9.46 18.69 6.09
CA ALA A 110 -8.89 18.88 7.42
C ALA A 110 -9.23 17.72 8.37
N LEU A 111 -10.48 17.27 8.32
CA LEU A 111 -10.93 16.11 9.11
C LEU A 111 -10.19 14.83 8.70
N ASP A 112 -10.05 14.57 7.40
CA ASP A 112 -9.26 13.43 6.89
C ASP A 112 -7.81 13.48 7.39
N ALA A 113 -7.14 14.62 7.26
CA ALA A 113 -5.76 14.79 7.70
C ALA A 113 -5.59 14.56 9.23
N VAL A 114 -6.52 15.09 10.04
CA VAL A 114 -6.50 14.91 11.49
C VAL A 114 -6.78 13.46 11.88
N LEU A 115 -7.79 12.83 11.28
CA LEU A 115 -8.12 11.43 11.60
C LEU A 115 -7.01 10.47 11.19
N ARG A 116 -6.37 10.67 10.03
CA ARG A 116 -5.19 9.88 9.63
C ARG A 116 -4.03 10.07 10.59
N PHE A 117 -3.78 11.30 11.03
CA PHE A 117 -2.75 11.57 12.03
C PHE A 117 -3.02 10.86 13.36
N ILE A 118 -4.29 10.86 13.84
CA ILE A 118 -4.69 10.12 15.05
C ILE A 118 -4.53 8.60 14.83
N ALA A 119 -4.98 8.08 13.69
CA ALA A 119 -4.86 6.67 13.34
C ALA A 119 -3.39 6.22 13.26
N SER A 120 -2.51 7.06 12.73
CA SER A 120 -1.07 6.76 12.62
C SER A 120 -0.36 6.65 13.98
N ARG A 121 -0.98 7.15 15.05
CA ARG A 121 -0.52 7.02 16.45
C ARG A 121 -1.08 5.79 17.16
N GLY A 122 -1.71 4.87 16.44
CA GLY A 122 -2.27 3.64 17.04
C GLY A 122 -3.56 3.86 17.84
N THR A 123 -4.14 5.05 17.82
CA THR A 123 -5.39 5.33 18.53
C THR A 123 -6.57 4.70 17.79
N PRO A 124 -7.37 3.82 18.44
CA PRO A 124 -8.53 3.23 17.80
C PRO A 124 -9.57 4.31 17.44
N LEU A 125 -10.02 4.30 16.19
CA LEU A 125 -11.02 5.23 15.70
C LEU A 125 -12.45 4.66 15.87
N PRO A 126 -13.45 5.50 16.19
CA PRO A 126 -14.85 5.07 16.20
C PRO A 126 -15.32 4.71 14.78
N GLY A 127 -16.31 3.81 14.67
CA GLY A 127 -16.77 3.28 13.38
C GLY A 127 -17.19 4.35 12.36
N VAL A 128 -17.76 5.47 12.82
CA VAL A 128 -18.10 6.61 11.94
C VAL A 128 -16.85 7.27 11.34
N ALA A 129 -15.76 7.38 12.13
CA ALA A 129 -14.51 7.94 11.64
C ALA A 129 -13.83 6.99 10.65
N LEU A 130 -13.91 5.67 10.87
CA LEU A 130 -13.45 4.66 9.91
C LEU A 130 -14.25 4.74 8.61
N LEU A 131 -15.57 4.82 8.67
CA LEU A 131 -16.44 4.98 7.51
C LEU A 131 -16.03 6.22 6.69
N PHE A 132 -15.80 7.33 7.38
CA PHE A 132 -15.34 8.57 6.76
C PHE A 132 -14.00 8.37 6.04
N LEU A 133 -12.98 7.81 6.70
CA LEU A 133 -11.66 7.60 6.12
C LEU A 133 -11.67 6.64 4.91
N VAL A 134 -12.48 5.59 4.99
CA VAL A 134 -12.63 4.63 3.87
C VAL A 134 -13.32 5.29 2.68
N ALA A 135 -14.39 6.06 2.91
CA ALA A 135 -15.08 6.82 1.87
C ALA A 135 -14.17 7.89 1.24
N MET A 136 -13.36 8.59 2.05
CA MET A 136 -12.36 9.54 1.58
C MET A 136 -11.31 8.86 0.69
N SER A 137 -10.74 7.75 1.15
CA SER A 137 -9.79 6.95 0.36
C SER A 137 -10.40 6.46 -0.95
N GLY A 138 -11.65 6.01 -0.92
CA GLY A 138 -12.41 5.62 -2.11
C GLY A 138 -12.61 6.76 -3.10
N SER A 139 -12.92 7.98 -2.62
CA SER A 139 -13.08 9.16 -3.47
C SER A 139 -11.77 9.56 -4.17
N PHE A 140 -10.66 9.51 -3.45
CA PHE A 140 -9.34 9.76 -4.03
C PHE A 140 -8.96 8.69 -5.06
N ALA A 141 -9.13 7.41 -4.73
CA ALA A 141 -8.86 6.32 -5.66
C ALA A 141 -9.72 6.40 -6.92
N TRP A 142 -10.98 6.83 -6.82
CA TRP A 142 -11.86 7.03 -7.97
C TRP A 142 -11.34 8.10 -8.91
N VAL A 143 -10.88 9.23 -8.36
CA VAL A 143 -10.34 10.36 -9.15
C VAL A 143 -8.97 10.02 -9.73
N THR A 144 -8.07 9.41 -8.96
CA THR A 144 -6.72 9.09 -9.40
C THR A 144 -6.64 7.80 -10.20
N GLN A 145 -7.64 6.93 -10.09
CA GLN A 145 -7.63 5.55 -10.60
C GLN A 145 -6.37 4.76 -10.17
N SER A 146 -5.73 5.20 -9.11
CA SER A 146 -4.64 4.48 -8.48
C SER A 146 -5.20 3.66 -7.34
N ALA A 147 -4.92 2.37 -7.32
CA ALA A 147 -5.22 1.50 -6.19
C ALA A 147 -4.31 1.80 -4.98
N SER A 148 -3.29 2.62 -5.16
CA SER A 148 -2.43 3.03 -4.05
C SER A 148 -3.23 3.92 -3.12
N VAL A 149 -3.38 3.47 -1.92
CA VAL A 149 -4.00 4.15 -0.77
C VAL A 149 -3.23 5.41 -0.36
N ILE A 150 -2.02 5.55 -0.79
CA ILE A 150 -1.36 6.83 -0.81
C ILE A 150 -2.16 7.64 -1.83
N SER A 151 -3.31 8.10 -1.35
CA SER A 151 -4.00 9.21 -1.94
C SER A 151 -2.90 10.15 -2.37
N SER A 152 -2.76 10.30 -3.67
CA SER A 152 -1.77 11.24 -4.18
C SER A 152 -1.91 12.51 -3.35
N PRO A 153 -0.90 12.93 -2.57
CA PRO A 153 -1.00 14.06 -1.65
C PRO A 153 -1.48 15.33 -2.37
N TYR A 154 -1.47 15.28 -3.67
CA TYR A 154 -1.86 16.34 -4.57
C TYR A 154 -3.34 16.70 -4.56
N PHE A 155 -4.24 15.78 -4.22
CA PHE A 155 -5.67 16.11 -4.06
C PHE A 155 -6.03 16.61 -2.66
N MET A 156 -5.13 16.47 -1.71
CA MET A 156 -5.33 16.98 -0.35
C MET A 156 -5.03 18.46 -0.20
N PHE A 157 -4.84 19.18 -1.32
CA PHE A 157 -4.61 20.60 -1.25
C PHE A 157 -5.89 21.36 -1.00
N VAL A 158 -5.81 22.17 0.03
CA VAL A 158 -6.87 23.03 0.49
C VAL A 158 -6.67 24.43 -0.10
N PRO A 159 -7.58 24.91 -0.95
CA PRO A 159 -7.44 26.24 -1.53
C PRO A 159 -7.83 27.32 -0.54
N MET A 160 -7.03 28.37 -0.40
CA MET A 160 -7.43 29.56 0.33
C MET A 160 -8.60 30.27 -0.34
N THR A 161 -9.61 30.59 0.44
CA THR A 161 -10.78 31.33 -0.03
C THR A 161 -10.44 32.80 -0.22
N ALA A 162 -10.50 33.29 -1.45
CA ALA A 162 -10.36 34.71 -1.75
C ALA A 162 -11.63 35.49 -1.38
N PRO A 163 -11.55 36.51 -0.52
CA PRO A 163 -12.69 37.34 -0.21
C PRO A 163 -13.18 38.11 -1.45
N ALA A 164 -14.50 38.41 -1.50
CA ALA A 164 -15.11 39.15 -2.60
C ALA A 164 -14.84 40.66 -2.44
N PHE A 165 -13.59 41.05 -2.66
CA PHE A 165 -13.15 42.44 -2.50
C PHE A 165 -12.94 43.13 -3.86
N PRO A 166 -13.29 44.42 -4.01
CA PRO A 166 -13.10 45.17 -5.26
C PRO A 166 -11.64 45.23 -5.72
N ALA A 167 -10.71 45.20 -4.76
CA ALA A 167 -9.26 45.23 -5.05
C ALA A 167 -8.71 43.92 -5.63
N LEU A 168 -9.45 42.83 -5.56
CA LEU A 168 -9.09 41.56 -6.18
C LEU A 168 -9.67 41.51 -7.60
N ARG A 169 -8.78 41.46 -8.59
CA ARG A 169 -9.09 41.53 -10.02
C ARG A 169 -10.17 40.51 -10.46
N PRO A 170 -10.87 40.73 -11.61
CA PRO A 170 -11.95 39.87 -12.11
C PRO A 170 -11.63 38.38 -12.20
N TRP A 171 -10.36 38.02 -12.44
CA TRP A 171 -9.91 36.61 -12.48
C TRP A 171 -10.11 35.86 -11.14
N ALA A 172 -10.09 36.55 -10.00
CA ALA A 172 -10.37 35.93 -8.71
C ALA A 172 -11.83 35.42 -8.60
N ARG A 173 -12.76 36.05 -9.33
CA ARG A 173 -14.16 35.58 -9.42
C ARG A 173 -14.25 34.26 -10.18
N THR A 174 -13.60 34.20 -11.35
CA THR A 174 -13.56 32.98 -12.18
C THR A 174 -12.89 31.84 -11.42
N PHE A 175 -11.76 32.12 -10.75
CA PHE A 175 -11.05 31.11 -9.97
C PHE A 175 -11.88 30.57 -8.81
N ARG A 176 -12.60 31.43 -8.07
CA ARG A 176 -13.56 30.98 -7.03
C ARG A 176 -14.67 30.09 -7.58
N LEU A 177 -15.21 30.41 -8.76
CA LEU A 177 -16.21 29.55 -9.42
C LEU A 177 -15.62 28.19 -9.76
N VAL A 178 -14.43 28.14 -10.35
CA VAL A 178 -13.74 26.90 -10.67
C VAL A 178 -13.48 26.08 -9.41
N LEU A 179 -12.95 26.68 -8.35
CA LEU A 179 -12.70 25.99 -7.08
C LEU A 179 -13.99 25.45 -6.46
N ALA A 180 -15.06 26.24 -6.44
CA ALA A 180 -16.34 25.78 -5.90
C ALA A 180 -16.95 24.64 -6.74
N SER A 181 -16.78 24.67 -8.06
CA SER A 181 -17.23 23.60 -8.94
C SER A 181 -16.42 22.31 -8.74
N VAL A 182 -15.11 22.41 -8.58
CA VAL A 182 -14.24 21.26 -8.27
C VAL A 182 -14.59 20.69 -6.89
N ALA A 183 -14.76 21.56 -5.88
CA ALA A 183 -15.16 21.16 -4.54
C ALA A 183 -16.52 20.44 -4.54
N PHE A 184 -17.51 21.00 -5.24
CA PHE A 184 -18.82 20.38 -5.40
C PHE A 184 -18.71 18.99 -6.08
N GLY A 185 -18.03 18.92 -7.21
CA GLY A 185 -17.84 17.66 -7.93
C GLY A 185 -17.16 16.59 -7.06
N TRP A 186 -16.15 17.00 -6.29
CA TRP A 186 -15.48 16.07 -5.38
C TRP A 186 -16.35 15.65 -4.19
N ILE A 187 -17.14 16.54 -3.61
CA ILE A 187 -18.11 16.21 -2.56
C ILE A 187 -19.13 15.18 -3.08
N VAL A 188 -19.62 15.33 -4.32
CA VAL A 188 -20.51 14.34 -4.93
C VAL A 188 -19.81 12.96 -5.03
N VAL A 189 -18.57 12.92 -5.49
CA VAL A 189 -17.81 11.67 -5.54
C VAL A 189 -17.63 11.06 -4.15
N PHE A 190 -17.30 11.88 -3.14
CA PHE A 190 -17.18 11.41 -1.75
C PHE A 190 -18.49 10.79 -1.25
N MET A 191 -19.63 11.47 -1.48
CA MET A 191 -20.93 10.94 -1.10
C MET A 191 -21.26 9.60 -1.77
N MET A 192 -20.87 9.42 -3.04
CA MET A 192 -21.04 8.16 -3.75
C MET A 192 -20.18 7.02 -3.17
N GLN A 193 -19.10 7.32 -2.45
CA GLN A 193 -18.23 6.33 -1.84
C GLN A 193 -18.68 5.87 -0.44
N ILE A 194 -19.69 6.50 0.16
CA ILE A 194 -20.16 6.13 1.51
C ILE A 194 -20.73 4.70 1.54
N ILE A 195 -21.56 4.32 0.57
CA ILE A 195 -22.14 2.97 0.49
C ILE A 195 -21.08 1.90 0.24
N PRO A 196 -20.16 2.05 -0.74
CA PRO A 196 -19.04 1.15 -0.89
C PRO A 196 -18.16 1.04 0.36
N ALA A 197 -17.91 2.15 1.05
CA ALA A 197 -17.13 2.17 2.28
C ALA A 197 -17.81 1.40 3.42
N ASP A 198 -19.11 1.58 3.60
CA ASP A 198 -19.91 0.84 4.59
C ASP A 198 -19.87 -0.67 4.29
N THR A 199 -20.03 -1.05 3.03
CA THR A 199 -19.93 -2.45 2.59
C THR A 199 -18.54 -3.02 2.90
N ALA A 200 -17.47 -2.26 2.66
CA ALA A 200 -16.11 -2.68 2.97
C ALA A 200 -15.91 -2.92 4.47
N ILE A 201 -16.34 -1.98 5.32
CA ILE A 201 -16.23 -2.10 6.78
C ILE A 201 -17.05 -3.30 7.29
N ASN A 202 -18.27 -3.47 6.83
CA ASN A 202 -19.13 -4.57 7.25
C ASN A 202 -18.57 -5.93 6.81
N SER A 203 -17.92 -6.02 5.64
CA SER A 203 -17.25 -7.26 5.23
C SER A 203 -16.09 -7.64 6.16
N TYR A 204 -15.36 -6.68 6.71
CA TYR A 204 -14.37 -6.92 7.75
C TYR A 204 -14.99 -7.40 9.07
N GLY A 205 -16.16 -6.85 9.45
CA GLY A 205 -16.90 -7.29 10.63
C GLY A 205 -17.41 -8.73 10.52
N ILE A 206 -17.79 -9.18 9.33
CA ILE A 206 -18.22 -10.57 9.08
C ILE A 206 -17.05 -11.55 9.27
N HIS A 207 -15.84 -11.18 8.86
CA HIS A 207 -14.64 -11.99 9.11
C HIS A 207 -14.38 -12.20 10.61
N ASP A 208 -14.69 -11.22 11.42
CA ASP A 208 -14.50 -11.28 12.87
C ASP A 208 -15.44 -12.29 13.57
N SER A 209 -16.65 -12.46 13.05
CA SER A 209 -17.66 -13.38 13.60
C SER A 209 -17.39 -14.85 13.26
N ARG A 210 -16.59 -15.13 12.24
CA ARG A 210 -16.13 -16.45 11.87
C ARG A 210 -14.69 -16.62 12.31
N ALA A 211 -14.46 -17.12 13.52
CA ALA A 211 -13.13 -17.47 14.01
C ALA A 211 -12.51 -18.55 13.10
N GLU A 212 -11.93 -18.11 11.98
CA GLU A 212 -11.19 -18.99 11.09
C GLU A 212 -9.99 -19.54 11.86
N LYS A 213 -9.90 -20.88 11.94
CA LYS A 213 -8.77 -21.55 12.57
C LYS A 213 -7.68 -21.80 11.54
N LEU A 214 -6.44 -21.63 11.95
CA LEU A 214 -5.31 -22.13 11.18
C LEU A 214 -5.45 -23.66 11.07
N GLN A 215 -5.23 -24.17 9.87
CA GLN A 215 -5.18 -25.63 9.66
C GLN A 215 -3.78 -26.13 9.97
N GLU A 216 -3.73 -27.27 10.62
CA GLU A 216 -2.48 -27.98 10.87
C GLU A 216 -1.84 -28.41 9.54
N ARG A 217 -0.53 -28.20 9.44
CA ARG A 217 0.27 -28.55 8.26
C ARG A 217 1.48 -29.37 8.69
N PRO A 218 1.90 -30.37 7.90
CA PRO A 218 3.18 -31.04 8.13
C PRO A 218 4.33 -30.04 8.20
N GLU A 219 5.36 -30.36 8.96
CA GLU A 219 6.57 -29.53 9.05
C GLU A 219 7.17 -29.29 7.66
N GLY A 220 7.49 -28.02 7.36
CA GLY A 220 8.04 -27.63 6.06
C GLY A 220 7.08 -27.62 4.88
N ASP A 221 5.77 -27.91 5.11
CA ASP A 221 4.77 -27.90 4.03
C ASP A 221 4.15 -26.51 3.77
N PHE A 222 4.30 -25.58 4.72
CA PHE A 222 3.78 -24.20 4.60
C PHE A 222 4.72 -23.20 5.25
N ASP A 223 5.15 -22.22 4.47
CA ASP A 223 6.04 -21.15 4.89
C ASP A 223 5.32 -19.82 5.10
N ILE A 224 5.65 -19.13 6.19
CA ILE A 224 5.28 -17.71 6.37
C ILE A 224 6.53 -16.88 6.13
N GLY A 225 6.46 -16.01 5.12
CA GLY A 225 7.52 -15.10 4.75
C GLY A 225 7.18 -13.64 5.05
N LEU A 226 8.19 -12.79 4.92
CA LEU A 226 8.08 -11.36 5.15
C LEU A 226 8.68 -10.58 3.99
N LYS A 227 7.94 -9.60 3.48
CA LYS A 227 8.48 -8.62 2.55
C LYS A 227 9.31 -7.62 3.36
N ILE A 228 10.60 -7.55 3.05
CA ILE A 228 11.57 -6.71 3.76
C ILE A 228 12.11 -5.61 2.84
N PHE A 229 12.65 -4.57 3.45
CA PHE A 229 13.21 -3.39 2.82
C PHE A 229 12.19 -2.55 2.03
N PRO A 230 12.43 -1.25 1.87
CA PRO A 230 11.65 -0.44 0.96
C PRO A 230 11.83 -0.93 -0.49
N HIS A 231 10.91 -0.54 -1.35
CA HIS A 231 11.00 -0.77 -2.80
C HIS A 231 12.34 -0.20 -3.32
N LEU A 232 13.27 -1.09 -3.72
CA LEU A 232 14.65 -0.68 -3.91
C LEU A 232 14.95 -0.31 -5.37
N ASP A 233 15.39 0.92 -5.55
CA ASP A 233 16.05 1.43 -6.75
C ASP A 233 17.56 1.66 -6.52
N GLY A 234 18.06 1.28 -5.34
CA GLY A 234 19.43 1.39 -4.88
C GLY A 234 19.75 0.42 -3.74
N ALA A 235 20.83 0.65 -3.02
CA ALA A 235 21.17 -0.12 -1.85
C ALA A 235 20.14 0.13 -0.72
N PRO A 236 19.75 -0.90 0.08
CA PRO A 236 18.84 -0.69 1.18
C PRO A 236 19.44 0.25 2.22
N PRO A 237 18.64 1.20 2.77
CA PRO A 237 19.10 2.07 3.84
C PRO A 237 19.54 1.28 5.08
N PRO A 238 20.65 1.62 5.75
CA PRO A 238 21.14 0.87 6.92
C PRO A 238 20.10 0.70 8.03
N ILE A 239 19.26 1.71 8.25
CA ILE A 239 18.18 1.65 9.25
C ILE A 239 17.10 0.64 8.85
N ALA A 240 16.78 0.50 7.56
CA ALA A 240 15.85 -0.50 7.08
C ALA A 240 16.44 -1.91 7.26
N ILE A 241 17.73 -2.09 6.93
CA ILE A 241 18.43 -3.35 7.16
C ILE A 241 18.31 -3.78 8.62
N ALA A 242 18.77 -2.93 9.55
CA ALA A 242 18.79 -3.28 10.97
C ALA A 242 17.40 -3.62 11.52
N HIS A 243 16.40 -2.83 11.15
CA HIS A 243 15.05 -3.02 11.67
C HIS A 243 14.32 -4.21 11.06
N ASP A 244 14.49 -4.46 9.77
CA ASP A 244 13.77 -5.54 9.11
C ASP A 244 14.41 -6.89 9.41
N LEU A 245 15.76 -6.96 9.53
CA LEU A 245 16.45 -8.17 10.00
C LEU A 245 16.04 -8.51 11.45
N ALA A 246 15.92 -7.52 12.33
CA ALA A 246 15.41 -7.76 13.69
C ALA A 246 13.97 -8.34 13.70
N LEU A 247 13.12 -7.98 12.72
CA LEU A 247 11.80 -8.60 12.57
C LEU A 247 11.89 -10.02 12.00
N VAL A 248 12.75 -10.25 11.02
CA VAL A 248 13.03 -11.59 10.48
C VAL A 248 13.45 -12.53 11.60
N ASP A 249 14.41 -12.11 12.43
CA ASP A 249 14.92 -12.89 13.55
C ASP A 249 13.84 -13.13 14.62
N SER A 250 13.11 -12.09 15.03
CA SER A 250 12.09 -12.19 16.08
C SER A 250 10.91 -13.08 15.69
N LEU A 251 10.54 -13.08 14.41
CA LEU A 251 9.51 -13.96 13.84
C LEU A 251 10.09 -15.31 13.40
N GLN A 252 11.42 -15.41 13.23
CA GLN A 252 12.09 -16.59 12.69
C GLN A 252 11.47 -17.03 11.34
N VAL A 253 11.26 -16.08 10.43
CA VAL A 253 10.68 -16.38 9.11
C VAL A 253 11.64 -17.22 8.26
N SER A 254 11.08 -18.20 7.55
CA SER A 254 11.83 -19.07 6.63
C SER A 254 11.99 -18.50 5.23
N VAL A 255 11.23 -17.45 4.90
CA VAL A 255 11.18 -16.85 3.55
C VAL A 255 11.20 -15.34 3.65
N VAL A 256 12.00 -14.70 2.80
CA VAL A 256 11.96 -13.24 2.62
C VAL A 256 11.68 -12.87 1.18
N ASN A 257 10.90 -11.81 0.98
CA ASN A 257 10.66 -11.22 -0.34
C ASN A 257 11.23 -9.81 -0.39
N VAL A 258 12.04 -9.52 -1.40
CA VAL A 258 12.60 -8.19 -1.68
C VAL A 258 12.12 -7.71 -3.04
N VAL A 259 11.53 -6.53 -3.07
CA VAL A 259 11.10 -5.89 -4.33
C VAL A 259 12.17 -4.90 -4.77
N ILE A 260 12.67 -5.07 -5.99
CA ILE A 260 13.72 -4.23 -6.58
C ILE A 260 13.26 -3.64 -7.91
N VAL A 261 13.81 -2.47 -8.26
CA VAL A 261 13.68 -1.85 -9.58
C VAL A 261 15.00 -2.02 -10.32
N PRO A 262 15.20 -3.16 -11.02
CA PRO A 262 16.53 -3.57 -11.47
C PRO A 262 17.15 -2.63 -12.52
N GLU A 263 16.31 -1.89 -13.28
CA GLU A 263 16.77 -0.95 -14.28
C GLU A 263 17.43 0.30 -13.68
N GLN A 264 17.19 0.56 -12.40
CA GLN A 264 17.72 1.71 -11.66
C GLN A 264 18.85 1.33 -10.70
N MET A 265 19.01 0.04 -10.40
CA MET A 265 20.09 -0.43 -9.52
C MET A 265 21.41 -0.54 -10.26
N ASP A 266 22.42 0.12 -9.76
CA ASP A 266 23.78 -0.07 -10.22
C ASP A 266 24.41 -1.37 -9.67
N ARG A 267 25.62 -1.67 -10.12
CA ARG A 267 26.34 -2.87 -9.69
C ARG A 267 26.64 -2.86 -8.20
N ALA A 268 26.99 -1.71 -7.63
CA ALA A 268 27.36 -1.59 -6.23
C ALA A 268 26.15 -1.83 -5.30
N ALA A 269 24.97 -1.32 -5.68
CA ALA A 269 23.72 -1.56 -4.97
C ALA A 269 23.33 -3.05 -4.99
N LEU A 270 23.44 -3.71 -6.14
CA LEU A 270 23.20 -5.16 -6.23
C LEU A 270 24.19 -5.97 -5.38
N ASP A 271 25.48 -5.60 -5.38
CA ASP A 271 26.50 -6.28 -4.57
C ASP A 271 26.31 -6.02 -3.06
N SER A 272 25.81 -4.84 -2.68
CA SER A 272 25.44 -4.53 -1.29
C SER A 272 24.24 -5.36 -0.84
N LEU A 273 23.19 -5.40 -1.64
CA LEU A 273 22.00 -6.20 -1.35
C LEU A 273 22.34 -7.70 -1.28
N ALA A 274 23.19 -8.19 -2.21
CA ALA A 274 23.62 -9.58 -2.22
C ALA A 274 24.29 -9.99 -0.90
N ARG A 275 25.17 -9.15 -0.34
CA ARG A 275 25.82 -9.42 0.96
C ARG A 275 24.82 -9.57 2.09
N THR A 276 23.83 -8.67 2.16
CA THR A 276 22.75 -8.74 3.17
C THR A 276 21.93 -10.03 3.00
N LEU A 277 21.60 -10.41 1.77
CA LEU A 277 20.84 -11.64 1.50
C LEU A 277 21.66 -12.91 1.77
N ASP A 278 22.99 -12.86 1.58
CA ASP A 278 23.88 -13.99 1.89
C ASP A 278 23.98 -14.25 3.40
N GLU A 279 23.82 -13.22 4.24
CA GLU A 279 23.70 -13.38 5.69
C GLU A 279 22.42 -14.15 6.05
N LEU A 280 21.29 -13.78 5.49
CA LEU A 280 20.02 -14.48 5.69
C LEU A 280 20.04 -15.95 5.22
N ARG A 281 20.73 -16.25 4.12
CA ARG A 281 20.85 -17.63 3.60
C ARG A 281 21.64 -18.57 4.51
N ARG A 282 22.52 -18.04 5.37
CA ARG A 282 23.23 -18.87 6.36
C ARG A 282 22.27 -19.54 7.32
N ASP A 283 21.12 -18.93 7.55
CA ASP A 283 20.05 -19.44 8.41
C ASP A 283 19.00 -20.24 7.61
N SER A 284 19.35 -20.69 6.40
CA SER A 284 18.49 -21.47 5.50
C SER A 284 17.24 -20.71 5.01
N THR A 285 17.26 -19.38 5.06
CA THR A 285 16.14 -18.55 4.61
C THR A 285 16.04 -18.53 3.09
N GLN A 286 14.88 -18.86 2.55
CA GLN A 286 14.56 -18.79 1.13
C GLN A 286 14.39 -17.32 0.70
N VAL A 287 14.92 -16.98 -0.47
CA VAL A 287 14.89 -15.61 -1.00
C VAL A 287 14.03 -15.52 -2.25
N ILE A 288 12.98 -14.72 -2.17
CA ILE A 288 12.12 -14.32 -3.30
C ILE A 288 12.56 -12.92 -3.75
N ILE A 289 12.86 -12.77 -5.03
CA ILE A 289 13.10 -11.45 -5.63
C ILE A 289 11.94 -11.10 -6.55
N THR A 290 11.31 -9.97 -6.30
CA THR A 290 10.24 -9.43 -7.14
C THR A 290 10.73 -8.20 -7.89
N LEU A 291 10.53 -8.18 -9.21
CA LEU A 291 10.89 -7.03 -10.03
C LEU A 291 9.72 -6.04 -10.07
N GLY A 292 9.81 -5.02 -9.23
CA GLY A 292 8.87 -3.90 -9.16
C GLY A 292 9.08 -2.87 -10.28
N TYR A 293 8.45 -1.73 -10.14
CA TYR A 293 8.48 -0.65 -11.13
C TYR A 293 8.91 0.65 -10.46
N PRO A 294 9.54 1.58 -11.22
CA PRO A 294 9.96 2.86 -10.66
C PRO A 294 8.78 3.63 -10.07
N ASP A 295 8.88 3.99 -8.80
CA ASP A 295 7.97 4.95 -8.19
C ASP A 295 8.28 6.33 -8.75
N LYS A 296 7.27 6.98 -9.33
CA LYS A 296 7.38 8.35 -9.78
C LYS A 296 6.80 9.27 -8.72
N LEU A 297 7.65 10.09 -8.14
CA LEU A 297 7.25 11.17 -7.23
C LEU A 297 6.29 12.16 -7.92
N LEU A 298 6.46 12.33 -9.24
CA LEU A 298 5.63 13.19 -10.06
C LEU A 298 4.89 12.35 -11.11
N PRO A 299 3.61 12.58 -11.33
CA PRO A 299 2.82 11.90 -12.35
C PRO A 299 3.21 12.40 -13.76
N VAL A 300 4.44 12.11 -14.18
CA VAL A 300 4.88 12.45 -15.53
C VAL A 300 4.24 11.46 -16.50
N PRO A 301 3.55 11.92 -17.56
CA PRO A 301 3.03 11.05 -18.58
C PRO A 301 4.18 10.25 -19.23
N GLY A 302 4.11 8.95 -19.18
CA GLY A 302 5.11 8.09 -19.82
C GLY A 302 5.09 6.70 -19.19
N ARG A 303 5.33 5.71 -20.02
CA ARG A 303 5.46 4.33 -19.58
C ARG A 303 6.80 4.15 -18.92
N THR A 304 6.83 3.63 -17.69
CA THR A 304 8.06 3.31 -16.97
C THR A 304 8.58 1.92 -17.28
N PHE A 305 7.73 1.04 -17.79
CA PHE A 305 8.10 -0.32 -18.16
C PHE A 305 8.73 -0.37 -19.55
N SER A 306 9.96 -0.87 -19.59
CA SER A 306 10.67 -1.19 -20.83
C SER A 306 11.04 -2.67 -20.84
N GLU A 307 10.32 -3.49 -21.61
CA GLU A 307 10.59 -4.92 -21.72
C GLU A 307 12.06 -5.22 -22.11
N PRO A 308 12.64 -4.57 -23.14
CA PRO A 308 14.04 -4.87 -23.50
C PRO A 308 15.05 -4.47 -22.44
N ALA A 309 14.79 -3.40 -21.68
CA ALA A 309 15.68 -3.01 -20.58
C ALA A 309 15.61 -4.04 -19.46
N ARG A 310 14.40 -4.45 -19.07
CA ARG A 310 14.18 -5.42 -18.01
C ARG A 310 14.78 -6.80 -18.33
N LEU A 311 14.56 -7.30 -19.55
CA LEU A 311 15.14 -8.57 -19.98
C LEU A 311 16.68 -8.57 -19.92
N ARG A 312 17.33 -7.42 -20.19
CA ARG A 312 18.80 -7.29 -20.07
C ARG A 312 19.29 -7.31 -18.62
N THR A 313 18.47 -6.88 -17.65
CA THR A 313 18.87 -6.84 -16.23
C THR A 313 18.64 -8.16 -15.51
N ILE A 314 17.67 -8.98 -15.93
CA ILE A 314 17.35 -10.28 -15.32
C ILE A 314 18.58 -11.18 -15.12
N PRO A 315 19.47 -11.38 -16.11
CA PRO A 315 20.67 -12.22 -15.92
C PRO A 315 21.61 -11.71 -14.83
N GLN A 316 21.70 -10.40 -14.63
CA GLN A 316 22.52 -9.80 -13.57
C GLN A 316 21.90 -10.01 -12.19
N VAL A 317 20.59 -9.79 -12.07
CA VAL A 317 19.82 -10.04 -10.85
C VAL A 317 19.98 -11.50 -10.41
N VAL A 318 19.72 -12.45 -11.32
CA VAL A 318 19.83 -13.89 -11.00
C VAL A 318 21.24 -14.29 -10.61
N ARG A 319 22.26 -13.78 -11.30
CA ARG A 319 23.67 -14.10 -10.99
C ARG A 319 24.11 -13.58 -9.63
N ARG A 320 23.69 -12.36 -9.27
CA ARG A 320 24.16 -11.68 -8.06
C ARG A 320 23.31 -11.98 -6.85
N LEU A 321 21.99 -11.89 -7.00
CA LEU A 321 21.06 -12.07 -5.88
C LEU A 321 20.67 -13.54 -5.68
N ARG A 322 20.91 -14.42 -6.64
CA ARG A 322 20.65 -15.88 -6.56
C ARG A 322 19.29 -16.22 -5.96
N PRO A 323 18.15 -15.65 -6.48
CA PRO A 323 16.84 -15.93 -5.92
C PRO A 323 16.45 -17.41 -6.04
N ASP A 324 15.75 -17.92 -5.05
CA ASP A 324 15.07 -19.21 -5.13
C ASP A 324 13.81 -19.12 -5.99
N ILE A 325 13.08 -18.01 -5.84
CA ILE A 325 11.94 -17.65 -6.69
C ILE A 325 12.17 -16.24 -7.24
N LEU A 326 11.99 -16.07 -8.54
CA LEU A 326 11.98 -14.78 -9.21
C LEU A 326 10.58 -14.47 -9.74
N LEU A 327 10.02 -13.34 -9.34
CA LEU A 327 8.84 -12.76 -9.97
C LEU A 327 9.30 -11.66 -10.95
N PRO A 328 9.32 -11.93 -12.27
CA PRO A 328 9.81 -10.95 -13.27
C PRO A 328 8.94 -9.70 -13.38
N ALA A 329 7.71 -9.77 -12.89
CA ALA A 329 6.76 -8.66 -12.86
C ALA A 329 5.96 -8.70 -11.56
N GLU A 330 6.03 -7.62 -10.78
CA GLU A 330 5.14 -7.42 -9.65
C GLU A 330 3.73 -7.13 -10.17
N ASP A 331 2.76 -7.93 -9.74
CA ASP A 331 1.33 -7.73 -9.99
C ASP A 331 1.00 -7.16 -11.39
N PRO A 332 1.08 -7.97 -12.47
CA PRO A 332 0.98 -7.51 -13.86
C PRO A 332 -0.24 -6.64 -14.16
N TYR A 333 -1.38 -6.88 -13.50
CA TYR A 333 -2.63 -6.14 -13.70
C TYR A 333 -2.96 -5.11 -12.62
N ASP A 334 -2.10 -4.91 -11.63
CA ASP A 334 -2.15 -3.78 -10.71
C ASP A 334 -0.96 -2.84 -10.92
N SER A 335 0.16 -3.01 -10.23
CA SER A 335 1.35 -2.17 -10.39
C SER A 335 1.91 -2.22 -11.81
N GLY A 336 1.88 -3.39 -12.45
CA GLY A 336 2.25 -3.56 -13.86
C GLY A 336 1.37 -2.76 -14.82
N SER A 337 0.08 -2.66 -14.57
CA SER A 337 -0.83 -1.83 -15.40
C SER A 337 -0.52 -0.34 -15.26
N ARG A 338 -0.07 0.11 -14.10
CA ARG A 338 0.37 1.50 -13.89
C ARG A 338 1.65 1.81 -14.68
N ALA A 339 2.59 0.88 -14.70
CA ALA A 339 3.89 1.06 -15.34
C ALA A 339 3.89 0.84 -16.86
N ALA A 340 3.23 -0.23 -17.33
CA ALA A 340 3.19 -0.64 -18.75
C ALA A 340 1.94 -0.17 -19.49
N GLY A 341 0.93 0.34 -18.78
CA GLY A 341 -0.41 0.61 -19.30
C GLY A 341 -1.24 -0.68 -19.40
N GLN A 342 -2.48 -0.52 -19.85
CA GLN A 342 -3.42 -1.63 -20.01
C GLN A 342 -2.95 -2.56 -21.13
N ARG A 343 -2.27 -3.66 -20.77
CA ARG A 343 -1.75 -4.66 -21.70
C ARG A 343 -2.67 -5.87 -21.78
N PRO A 344 -2.79 -6.52 -22.96
CA PRO A 344 -3.50 -7.79 -23.07
C PRO A 344 -2.71 -8.92 -22.38
N PRO A 345 -3.36 -10.04 -22.01
CA PRO A 345 -2.70 -11.18 -21.39
C PRO A 345 -1.53 -11.73 -22.19
N GLN A 346 -1.64 -11.77 -23.52
CA GLN A 346 -0.57 -12.22 -24.41
C GLN A 346 0.74 -11.46 -24.21
N PHE A 347 0.68 -10.15 -23.98
CA PHE A 347 1.87 -9.35 -23.71
C PHE A 347 2.64 -9.85 -22.48
N TRP A 348 1.94 -10.14 -21.39
CA TRP A 348 2.57 -10.66 -20.18
C TRP A 348 3.04 -12.11 -20.32
N GLN A 349 2.29 -12.94 -21.08
CA GLN A 349 2.70 -14.32 -21.39
C GLN A 349 4.02 -14.34 -22.18
N ASP A 350 4.15 -13.51 -23.22
CA ASP A 350 5.36 -13.40 -24.03
C ASP A 350 6.55 -12.86 -23.20
N TYR A 351 6.29 -11.84 -22.38
CA TYR A 351 7.30 -11.29 -21.48
C TYR A 351 7.79 -12.31 -20.46
N LEU A 352 6.89 -13.01 -19.76
CA LEU A 352 7.24 -14.03 -18.77
C LEU A 352 7.99 -15.21 -19.39
N THR A 353 7.64 -15.59 -20.61
CA THR A 353 8.35 -16.63 -21.37
C THR A 353 9.81 -16.23 -21.64
N LYS A 354 10.04 -15.03 -22.14
CA LYS A 354 11.39 -14.49 -22.37
C LYS A 354 12.15 -14.32 -21.05
N ALA A 355 11.51 -13.79 -20.03
CA ALA A 355 12.10 -13.59 -18.71
C ALA A 355 12.54 -14.92 -18.06
N SER A 356 11.71 -15.96 -18.17
CA SER A 356 12.04 -17.31 -17.72
C SER A 356 13.27 -17.87 -18.47
N ALA A 357 13.32 -17.72 -19.78
CA ALA A 357 14.45 -18.17 -20.58
C ALA A 357 15.75 -17.47 -20.17
N GLU A 358 15.73 -16.15 -20.00
CA GLU A 358 16.90 -15.37 -19.56
C GLU A 358 17.35 -15.74 -18.13
N ALA A 359 16.42 -15.94 -17.21
CA ALA A 359 16.73 -16.34 -15.85
C ALA A 359 17.34 -17.75 -15.78
N LYS A 360 16.70 -18.74 -16.43
CA LYS A 360 17.12 -20.15 -16.44
C LYS A 360 18.41 -20.38 -17.23
N ARG A 361 18.75 -19.49 -18.16
CA ARG A 361 20.06 -19.51 -18.83
C ARG A 361 21.22 -19.26 -17.85
N VAL A 362 20.98 -18.47 -16.79
CA VAL A 362 21.99 -18.16 -15.75
C VAL A 362 21.97 -19.18 -14.63
N ASN A 363 20.78 -19.51 -14.14
CA ASN A 363 20.57 -20.50 -13.09
C ASN A 363 19.36 -21.38 -13.45
N ARG A 364 19.59 -22.65 -13.77
CA ARG A 364 18.52 -23.59 -14.14
C ARG A 364 17.56 -23.89 -13.00
N ASN A 365 17.99 -23.71 -11.75
CA ASN A 365 17.22 -24.03 -10.56
C ASN A 365 16.33 -22.87 -10.09
N VAL A 366 16.47 -21.65 -10.65
CA VAL A 366 15.60 -20.55 -10.27
C VAL A 366 14.18 -20.84 -10.71
N ARG A 367 13.25 -20.73 -9.78
CA ARG A 367 11.81 -20.89 -10.03
C ARG A 367 11.21 -19.54 -10.45
N ILE A 368 10.40 -19.55 -11.49
CA ILE A 368 9.74 -18.34 -11.99
C ILE A 368 8.33 -18.27 -11.45
N GLY A 369 7.99 -17.17 -10.79
CA GLY A 369 6.68 -16.92 -10.21
C GLY A 369 5.89 -15.84 -10.95
N VAL A 370 4.56 -15.89 -10.82
CA VAL A 370 3.64 -14.82 -11.23
C VAL A 370 2.49 -14.72 -10.22
N SER A 371 2.09 -13.47 -9.92
CA SER A 371 1.01 -13.16 -8.99
C SER A 371 -0.21 -12.59 -9.72
N ALA A 372 -1.39 -13.04 -9.33
CA ALA A 372 -2.67 -12.44 -9.68
C ALA A 372 -3.10 -11.45 -8.58
N SER A 373 -3.56 -10.26 -8.95
CA SER A 373 -3.83 -9.17 -8.01
C SER A 373 -5.10 -8.37 -8.31
N SER A 374 -5.47 -8.23 -9.58
CA SER A 374 -6.64 -7.43 -9.99
C SER A 374 -7.94 -8.24 -9.99
N TYR A 375 -7.85 -9.57 -10.07
CA TYR A 375 -8.96 -10.51 -10.12
C TYR A 375 -9.98 -10.24 -11.24
N ASP A 376 -9.57 -9.52 -12.28
CA ASP A 376 -10.37 -9.29 -13.49
C ASP A 376 -10.22 -10.44 -14.50
N ARG A 377 -10.92 -10.34 -15.63
CA ARG A 377 -10.89 -11.35 -16.70
C ARG A 377 -9.49 -11.53 -17.30
N ARG A 378 -8.69 -10.47 -17.38
CA ARG A 378 -7.33 -10.54 -17.96
C ARG A 378 -6.39 -11.27 -17.01
N ASP A 379 -6.53 -11.00 -15.73
CA ASP A 379 -5.77 -11.64 -14.67
C ASP A 379 -6.09 -13.13 -14.60
N SER A 380 -7.38 -13.53 -14.68
CA SER A 380 -7.77 -14.93 -14.76
C SER A 380 -7.22 -15.65 -15.99
N THR A 381 -7.15 -14.94 -17.13
CA THR A 381 -6.56 -15.50 -18.36
C THR A 381 -5.06 -15.72 -18.23
N LEU A 382 -4.34 -14.76 -17.62
CA LEU A 382 -2.91 -14.89 -17.35
C LEU A 382 -2.64 -16.01 -16.33
N TYR A 383 -3.44 -16.07 -15.26
CA TYR A 383 -3.34 -17.14 -14.27
C TYR A 383 -3.57 -18.53 -14.88
N ALA A 384 -4.62 -18.72 -15.67
CA ALA A 384 -4.91 -19.99 -16.32
C ALA A 384 -3.77 -20.47 -17.23
N TRP A 385 -3.17 -19.54 -17.98
CA TRP A 385 -1.97 -19.84 -18.79
C TRP A 385 -0.78 -20.20 -17.90
N ALA A 386 -0.51 -19.44 -16.86
CA ALA A 386 0.62 -19.69 -15.96
C ALA A 386 0.48 -21.02 -15.21
N ALA A 387 -0.74 -21.37 -14.83
CA ALA A 387 -1.08 -22.61 -14.13
C ALA A 387 -1.02 -23.85 -15.02
N ALA A 388 -1.04 -23.68 -16.36
CA ALA A 388 -1.00 -24.80 -17.29
C ALA A 388 0.36 -25.56 -17.24
N PRO A 389 0.36 -26.90 -17.42
CA PRO A 389 1.59 -27.70 -17.32
C PRO A 389 2.72 -27.28 -18.28
N GLY A 390 2.37 -26.79 -19.48
CA GLY A 390 3.35 -26.35 -20.50
C GLY A 390 3.87 -24.92 -20.35
N SER A 391 3.40 -24.17 -19.35
CA SER A 391 3.85 -22.81 -19.09
C SER A 391 5.28 -22.81 -18.51
N PRO A 392 6.12 -21.82 -18.88
CA PRO A 392 7.46 -21.65 -18.32
C PRO A 392 7.48 -21.10 -16.88
N VAL A 393 6.31 -20.79 -16.32
CA VAL A 393 6.10 -20.37 -14.93
C VAL A 393 6.12 -21.62 -14.04
N ASP A 394 6.92 -21.61 -12.97
CA ASP A 394 7.04 -22.75 -12.05
C ASP A 394 6.09 -22.62 -10.86
N VAL A 395 5.86 -21.40 -10.39
CA VAL A 395 5.06 -21.08 -9.21
C VAL A 395 4.00 -20.06 -9.58
N VAL A 396 2.76 -20.30 -9.21
CA VAL A 396 1.66 -19.36 -9.43
C VAL A 396 1.12 -18.86 -8.10
N GLY A 397 0.57 -17.66 -8.08
CA GLY A 397 0.08 -17.16 -6.80
C GLY A 397 -0.87 -15.99 -6.90
N PHE A 398 -1.15 -15.45 -5.73
CA PHE A 398 -2.13 -14.41 -5.51
C PHE A 398 -1.56 -13.32 -4.64
N SER A 399 -1.95 -12.07 -4.89
CA SER A 399 -1.82 -10.97 -3.95
C SER A 399 -3.19 -10.69 -3.36
N LEU A 400 -3.33 -10.84 -2.04
CA LEU A 400 -4.60 -10.72 -1.31
C LEU A 400 -4.57 -9.46 -0.46
N TYR A 401 -5.19 -8.40 -0.94
CA TYR A 401 -5.27 -7.15 -0.21
C TYR A 401 -6.71 -6.66 -0.11
N PRO A 402 -7.20 -6.39 1.10
CA PRO A 402 -8.53 -5.83 1.25
C PRO A 402 -8.59 -4.47 0.54
N SER A 403 -9.54 -4.30 -0.37
CA SER A 403 -9.71 -3.06 -1.09
C SER A 403 -10.19 -1.95 -0.17
N THR A 404 -9.58 -0.76 -0.25
CA THR A 404 -10.04 0.44 0.44
C THR A 404 -11.25 1.09 -0.24
N THR A 405 -11.58 0.66 -1.45
CA THR A 405 -12.67 1.24 -2.25
C THR A 405 -13.96 0.46 -2.18
N GLY A 406 -14.04 -0.60 -1.37
CA GLY A 406 -15.22 -1.44 -1.21
C GLY A 406 -15.58 -2.31 -2.42
N ALA A 407 -14.94 -2.11 -3.56
CA ALA A 407 -15.24 -2.85 -4.79
C ALA A 407 -14.80 -4.32 -4.72
N ARG A 408 -13.78 -4.63 -3.92
CA ARG A 408 -13.28 -5.98 -3.71
C ARG A 408 -13.01 -6.22 -2.25
N THR A 409 -13.64 -7.24 -1.70
CA THR A 409 -13.39 -7.69 -0.34
C THR A 409 -12.37 -8.81 -0.38
N LEU A 410 -11.66 -9.02 0.72
CA LEU A 410 -10.74 -10.16 0.86
C LEU A 410 -11.46 -11.50 0.59
N ASP A 411 -12.73 -11.64 0.95
CA ASP A 411 -13.54 -12.82 0.64
C ASP A 411 -13.79 -13.00 -0.85
N ALA A 412 -14.04 -11.92 -1.57
CA ALA A 412 -14.22 -11.98 -3.01
C ALA A 412 -12.93 -12.41 -3.72
N GLU A 413 -11.78 -11.94 -3.25
CA GLU A 413 -10.46 -12.32 -3.76
C GLU A 413 -10.15 -13.79 -3.45
N LYS A 414 -10.32 -14.24 -2.19
CA LYS A 414 -10.20 -15.64 -1.79
C LYS A 414 -11.13 -16.54 -2.60
N GLY A 415 -12.38 -16.13 -2.79
CA GLY A 415 -13.37 -16.86 -3.58
C GLY A 415 -13.02 -16.94 -5.07
N ALA A 416 -12.42 -15.89 -5.64
CA ALA A 416 -11.93 -15.92 -7.02
C ALA A 416 -10.72 -16.86 -7.16
N ALA A 417 -9.75 -16.76 -6.24
CA ALA A 417 -8.60 -17.66 -6.20
C ALA A 417 -9.03 -19.14 -6.08
N ASP A 418 -9.97 -19.44 -5.20
CA ASP A 418 -10.53 -20.80 -5.05
C ASP A 418 -11.18 -21.31 -6.34
N ARG A 419 -11.91 -20.46 -7.06
CA ARG A 419 -12.49 -20.86 -8.37
C ARG A 419 -11.38 -21.14 -9.39
N TRP A 420 -10.40 -20.28 -9.50
CA TRP A 420 -9.33 -20.43 -10.50
C TRP A 420 -8.45 -21.65 -10.22
N MET A 421 -8.14 -21.95 -8.95
CA MET A 421 -7.43 -23.18 -8.58
C MET A 421 -8.23 -24.43 -8.97
N ARG A 422 -9.55 -24.44 -8.73
CA ARG A 422 -10.41 -25.56 -9.12
C ARG A 422 -10.55 -25.72 -10.65
N GLU A 423 -10.71 -24.61 -11.36
CA GLU A 423 -10.88 -24.60 -12.82
C GLU A 423 -9.61 -25.00 -13.55
N SER A 424 -8.46 -24.49 -13.12
CA SER A 424 -7.17 -24.81 -13.74
C SER A 424 -6.69 -26.24 -13.47
N ARG A 425 -7.13 -26.85 -12.37
CA ARG A 425 -6.65 -28.17 -11.90
C ARG A 425 -5.12 -28.27 -11.90
N SER A 426 -4.45 -27.16 -11.63
CA SER A 426 -2.99 -27.09 -11.65
C SER A 426 -2.39 -27.94 -10.55
N THR A 427 -1.28 -28.60 -10.87
CA THR A 427 -0.42 -29.30 -9.89
C THR A 427 0.79 -28.47 -9.48
N LYS A 428 0.93 -27.24 -10.04
CA LYS A 428 2.01 -26.34 -9.69
C LYS A 428 1.83 -25.80 -8.27
N GLU A 429 2.93 -25.52 -7.64
CA GLU A 429 2.98 -24.86 -6.33
C GLU A 429 2.31 -23.48 -6.39
N HIS A 430 1.47 -23.19 -5.39
CA HIS A 430 0.82 -21.89 -5.25
C HIS A 430 1.36 -21.14 -4.04
N TRP A 431 1.36 -19.81 -4.15
CA TRP A 431 1.77 -18.90 -3.08
C TRP A 431 0.80 -17.74 -2.93
N VAL A 432 0.72 -17.20 -1.73
CA VAL A 432 0.23 -15.82 -1.53
C VAL A 432 1.47 -14.93 -1.52
N PHE A 433 1.78 -14.29 -2.65
CA PHE A 433 2.98 -13.47 -2.81
C PHE A 433 2.92 -12.11 -2.10
N GLY A 434 1.74 -11.74 -1.61
CA GLY A 434 1.57 -10.57 -0.80
C GLY A 434 0.21 -10.55 -0.12
N THR A 435 0.21 -10.27 1.18
CA THR A 435 -1.00 -9.97 1.93
C THR A 435 -0.68 -8.97 3.03
N GLY A 436 -1.60 -8.09 3.31
CA GLY A 436 -1.40 -7.05 4.31
C GLY A 436 -2.69 -6.29 4.56
N GLY A 437 -2.60 -5.16 5.22
CA GLY A 437 -3.75 -4.34 5.54
C GLY A 437 -3.43 -2.85 5.58
N PHE A 438 -4.46 -2.06 5.82
CA PHE A 438 -4.41 -0.61 5.80
C PHE A 438 -4.86 -0.05 7.17
N PRO A 439 -4.02 -0.13 8.21
CA PRO A 439 -4.43 0.27 9.57
C PRO A 439 -4.79 1.75 9.67
N GLU A 440 -4.25 2.60 8.81
CA GLU A 440 -4.63 4.03 8.75
C GLU A 440 -6.07 4.24 8.26
N ALA A 441 -6.57 3.34 7.41
CA ALA A 441 -7.92 3.43 6.88
C ALA A 441 -8.93 2.62 7.71
N HIS A 442 -8.51 1.47 8.24
CA HIS A 442 -9.41 0.50 8.86
C HIS A 442 -9.05 0.17 10.33
N GLY A 443 -7.97 0.73 10.86
CA GLY A 443 -7.44 0.42 12.19
C GLY A 443 -6.60 -0.86 12.25
N GLU A 444 -5.76 -0.98 13.29
CA GLU A 444 -4.85 -2.13 13.46
C GLU A 444 -5.59 -3.46 13.70
N VAL A 445 -6.76 -3.42 14.32
CA VAL A 445 -7.60 -4.60 14.52
C VAL A 445 -8.04 -5.19 13.18
N SER A 446 -8.40 -4.34 12.22
CA SER A 446 -8.77 -4.79 10.87
C SER A 446 -7.58 -5.36 10.10
N GLN A 447 -6.39 -4.77 10.27
CA GLN A 447 -5.15 -5.33 9.70
C GLN A 447 -4.86 -6.71 10.29
N GLU A 448 -4.91 -6.86 11.61
CA GLU A 448 -4.74 -8.14 12.31
C GLU A 448 -5.70 -9.21 11.77
N ARG A 449 -6.99 -8.88 11.66
CA ARG A 449 -8.05 -9.77 11.18
C ARG A 449 -7.87 -10.16 9.72
N ALA A 450 -7.56 -9.21 8.85
CA ALA A 450 -7.33 -9.48 7.43
C ALA A 450 -6.14 -10.43 7.23
N LEU A 451 -5.05 -10.22 7.95
CA LEU A 451 -3.89 -11.09 7.92
C LEU A 451 -4.20 -12.49 8.46
N TRP A 452 -4.92 -12.58 9.58
CA TRP A 452 -5.34 -13.86 10.12
C TRP A 452 -6.27 -14.63 9.18
N ALA A 453 -7.23 -13.96 8.55
CA ALA A 453 -8.13 -14.57 7.57
C ALA A 453 -7.39 -15.06 6.31
N ALA A 454 -6.36 -14.34 5.85
CA ALA A 454 -5.52 -14.79 4.74
C ALA A 454 -4.67 -16.01 5.13
N LEU A 455 -4.09 -16.03 6.34
CA LEU A 455 -3.34 -17.16 6.87
C LEU A 455 -4.21 -18.41 7.02
N ALA A 456 -5.38 -18.27 7.65
CA ALA A 456 -6.31 -19.38 7.84
C ALA A 456 -6.81 -19.94 6.50
N TRP A 457 -7.09 -19.05 5.54
CA TRP A 457 -7.45 -19.45 4.18
C TRP A 457 -6.31 -20.18 3.48
N ALA A 458 -5.09 -19.66 3.52
CA ALA A 458 -3.94 -20.25 2.84
C ALA A 458 -3.57 -21.62 3.44
N THR A 459 -3.53 -21.74 4.77
CA THR A 459 -3.18 -22.99 5.45
C THR A 459 -4.19 -24.11 5.18
N SER A 460 -5.46 -23.79 4.92
CA SER A 460 -6.50 -24.78 4.61
C SER A 460 -6.46 -25.32 3.17
N ARG A 461 -5.49 -24.88 2.34
CA ARG A 461 -5.33 -25.33 0.94
C ARG A 461 -3.96 -25.98 0.75
N PRO A 462 -3.88 -27.33 0.66
CA PRO A 462 -2.60 -28.04 0.58
C PRO A 462 -1.71 -27.64 -0.60
N ILE A 463 -2.30 -27.13 -1.68
CA ILE A 463 -1.57 -26.66 -2.87
C ILE A 463 -0.83 -25.34 -2.61
N ILE A 464 -1.26 -24.53 -1.62
CA ILE A 464 -0.59 -23.28 -1.25
C ILE A 464 0.54 -23.62 -0.29
N LYS A 465 1.76 -23.28 -0.67
CA LYS A 465 2.99 -23.63 0.05
C LYS A 465 3.56 -22.49 0.88
N GLY A 466 3.06 -21.30 0.69
CA GLY A 466 3.50 -20.19 1.55
C GLY A 466 2.71 -18.91 1.35
N LEU A 467 2.94 -18.00 2.28
CA LEU A 467 2.31 -16.70 2.33
C LEU A 467 3.33 -15.64 2.75
N ILE A 468 3.41 -14.55 1.98
CA ILE A 468 4.28 -13.41 2.26
C ILE A 468 3.48 -12.29 2.89
N VAL A 469 3.86 -11.92 4.11
CA VAL A 469 3.32 -10.74 4.78
C VAL A 469 3.96 -9.48 4.21
N ALA A 470 3.18 -8.57 3.72
CA ALA A 470 3.62 -7.27 3.24
C ALA A 470 3.14 -6.18 4.23
N GLU A 471 4.06 -5.47 4.87
CA GLU A 471 5.50 -5.40 4.80
C GLU A 471 6.10 -5.47 6.23
N ALA A 472 7.42 -5.59 6.35
CA ALA A 472 8.07 -5.51 7.66
C ALA A 472 7.86 -4.15 8.32
N GLY A 473 8.16 -3.06 7.63
CA GLY A 473 7.91 -1.67 8.05
C GLY A 473 6.99 -0.93 7.06
N ASP A 474 6.67 0.31 7.37
CA ASP A 474 5.84 1.17 6.51
C ASP A 474 6.64 1.73 5.35
N TYR A 475 6.75 0.98 4.28
CA TYR A 475 7.54 1.34 3.11
C TYR A 475 6.71 1.74 1.89
N GLY A 476 5.50 1.26 1.79
CA GLY A 476 4.62 1.51 0.66
C GLY A 476 3.24 2.01 1.07
N SER A 477 2.26 1.74 0.22
CA SER A 477 0.85 2.03 0.51
C SER A 477 0.26 1.06 1.53
N ILE A 478 0.79 -0.15 1.61
CA ILE A 478 0.43 -1.14 2.61
C ILE A 478 1.28 -0.88 3.85
N ARG A 479 0.65 -0.93 5.01
CA ARG A 479 1.35 -0.69 6.26
C ARG A 479 1.88 -1.99 6.82
N GLY A 480 3.14 -1.91 7.27
CA GLY A 480 3.89 -3.05 7.78
C GLY A 480 3.48 -3.48 9.18
N LEU A 481 4.23 -4.45 9.68
CA LEU A 481 4.09 -4.96 11.05
C LEU A 481 4.64 -3.99 12.10
N ARG A 482 5.55 -3.11 11.68
CA ARG A 482 6.15 -2.07 12.51
C ARG A 482 5.81 -0.68 11.96
N ALA A 483 5.28 0.16 12.84
CA ALA A 483 4.97 1.54 12.53
C ALA A 483 6.23 2.43 12.45
N PRO A 484 6.14 3.65 11.87
CA PRO A 484 7.27 4.55 11.71
C PRO A 484 7.95 4.98 13.03
N ASP A 485 7.20 5.04 14.13
CA ASP A 485 7.71 5.34 15.47
C ASP A 485 8.39 4.15 16.16
N GLY A 486 8.38 2.97 15.50
CA GLY A 486 9.03 1.75 15.97
C GLY A 486 8.12 0.80 16.73
N HIS A 487 6.88 1.18 17.06
CA HIS A 487 5.99 0.25 17.75
C HIS A 487 5.57 -0.93 16.84
N LEU A 488 5.40 -2.10 17.45
CA LEU A 488 4.91 -3.30 16.78
C LEU A 488 3.38 -3.30 16.79
N ARG A 489 2.78 -3.39 15.61
CA ARG A 489 1.33 -3.43 15.46
C ARG A 489 0.74 -4.76 15.91
N ARG A 490 -0.57 -4.78 16.15
CA ARG A 490 -1.33 -5.99 16.51
C ARG A 490 -1.12 -7.12 15.50
N ALA A 491 -0.98 -6.80 14.23
CA ALA A 491 -0.70 -7.74 13.14
C ALA A 491 0.61 -8.52 13.34
N TYR A 492 1.66 -7.92 13.94
CA TYR A 492 2.89 -8.63 14.29
C TYR A 492 2.61 -9.79 15.25
N PHE A 493 1.84 -9.54 16.30
CA PHE A 493 1.51 -10.58 17.28
C PHE A 493 0.61 -11.68 16.70
N ALA A 494 -0.24 -11.35 15.72
CA ALA A 494 -1.01 -12.36 14.99
C ALA A 494 -0.11 -13.28 14.15
N VAL A 495 0.84 -12.71 13.42
CA VAL A 495 1.83 -13.50 12.65
C VAL A 495 2.67 -14.37 13.58
N LEU A 496 3.15 -13.80 14.70
CA LEU A 496 3.93 -14.56 15.71
C LEU A 496 3.13 -15.75 16.27
N ARG A 497 1.83 -15.55 16.57
CA ARG A 497 0.96 -16.65 17.02
C ARG A 497 0.78 -17.71 15.94
N ALA A 498 0.58 -17.30 14.67
CA ALA A 498 0.44 -18.22 13.55
C ALA A 498 1.70 -19.08 13.37
N MET A 499 2.88 -18.48 13.42
CA MET A 499 4.14 -19.19 13.27
C MET A 499 4.40 -20.19 14.43
N LYS A 500 4.07 -19.79 15.65
CA LYS A 500 4.14 -20.72 16.81
C LYS A 500 3.19 -21.89 16.65
N GLY A 501 1.93 -21.63 16.31
CA GLY A 501 0.93 -22.69 16.11
C GLY A 501 1.32 -23.69 15.03
N LEU A 502 1.89 -23.23 13.90
CA LEU A 502 2.33 -24.12 12.82
C LEU A 502 3.57 -24.98 13.23
N ARG A 503 4.43 -24.49 14.12
CA ARG A 503 5.59 -25.24 14.62
C ARG A 503 5.22 -26.24 15.72
N GLU A 504 4.31 -25.86 16.62
CA GLU A 504 3.86 -26.74 17.71
C GLU A 504 3.13 -27.98 17.17
N THR A 505 2.38 -27.83 16.08
CA THR A 505 1.72 -28.97 15.41
C THR A 505 2.67 -29.83 14.60
N ALA A 506 3.85 -29.32 14.24
CA ALA A 506 4.89 -30.07 13.56
C ALA A 506 5.76 -30.92 14.49
N ALA A 507 5.79 -30.61 15.79
CA ALA A 507 6.52 -31.44 16.76
C ALA A 507 5.84 -32.81 16.92
N PRO A 508 6.55 -33.93 16.67
CA PRO A 508 5.95 -35.23 16.93
C PRO A 508 5.58 -35.33 18.42
N ASP A 509 4.38 -35.86 18.68
CA ASP A 509 3.89 -36.15 20.02
C ASP A 509 4.96 -36.95 20.79
N SER A 510 5.83 -36.25 21.49
CA SER A 510 6.70 -36.86 22.50
C SER A 510 5.83 -37.16 23.70
N THR A 511 4.93 -38.12 23.53
CA THR A 511 4.22 -38.75 24.64
C THR A 511 5.30 -39.27 25.58
N PRO A 512 5.44 -38.78 26.77
CA PRO A 512 6.38 -39.37 27.75
C PRO A 512 5.91 -40.80 27.93
N GLY A 513 6.76 -41.74 27.52
CA GLY A 513 6.49 -43.16 27.63
C GLY A 513 5.99 -43.47 29.05
N ALA A 514 4.79 -44.04 29.13
CA ALA A 514 4.23 -44.52 30.38
C ALA A 514 5.22 -45.49 30.99
N LEU A 515 5.93 -45.05 32.03
CA LEU A 515 6.67 -45.92 32.94
C LEU A 515 5.66 -46.90 33.56
N LYS A 516 5.55 -48.09 32.97
CA LYS A 516 4.92 -49.23 33.61
C LYS A 516 5.74 -49.56 34.84
N VAL A 517 5.31 -49.02 35.98
CA VAL A 517 5.73 -49.52 37.27
C VAL A 517 5.16 -50.92 37.41
N GLN A 518 5.97 -51.95 37.16
CA GLN A 518 5.75 -53.30 37.60
C GLN A 518 5.87 -53.34 39.12
N GLN A 519 4.75 -53.26 39.81
CA GLN A 519 4.69 -53.70 41.21
C GLN A 519 4.88 -55.22 41.21
N ARG A 520 6.07 -55.68 41.58
CA ARG A 520 6.32 -57.02 42.03
C ARG A 520 5.67 -57.15 43.41
N VAL A 521 4.56 -57.83 43.49
CA VAL A 521 4.06 -58.42 44.74
C VAL A 521 4.91 -59.66 44.96
N GLY A 522 5.81 -59.60 45.97
CA GLY A 522 6.50 -60.76 46.53
C GLY A 522 5.74 -61.22 47.75
N GLY A 523 5.47 -62.49 47.79
CA GLY A 523 4.79 -63.21 48.83
C GLY A 523 5.55 -63.34 50.17
#